data_b6a9851c5b569dc3e71fd6a83a5b34d1
#
_entry.id   b6a9851c5b569dc3e71fd6a83a5b34d1
#
_cell.length_a   1.000
_cell.length_b   1.000
_cell.length_c   1.000
_cell.angle_alpha   90.00
_cell.angle_beta   90.00
_cell.angle_gamma   90.00
#
_symmetry.space_group_name_H-M   'P 1'
#
loop_
_entity.id
_entity.type
_entity.pdbx_description
1 polymer ?
#
loop_
_entity_poly.entity_id
_entity_poly.type
_entity_poly.pdbx_seq_one_letter_code
_entity_poly.pdbx_strand_id
1 'polypeptide(L)'
;MKLSKNVQYYGKDEPLPEQINLKAGPLNLFYEAGDLRYIKYGDKEIIRRIYVAVRDRNWDTVKPILSNVKMDIENDSFIITYNVNNIQSDIDFYWQGKIIGKANGTITFSMDGEARSTFWRNRIAFCILHPMEYAGAECKIEHVDGTFEQTTFPKFIAPQ
;
A
#
# COMPACT_ATOMS: atom_id res chain seq x y z
N MET A 1 28.53 -5.50 -22.74
CA MET A 1 28.36 -4.77 -21.47
C MET A 1 27.36 -5.54 -20.62
N LYS A 2 27.72 -5.96 -19.38
CA LYS A 2 26.82 -6.74 -18.53
C LYS A 2 25.90 -5.75 -17.80
N LEU A 3 24.59 -5.87 -17.98
CA LEU A 3 23.61 -5.04 -17.27
C LEU A 3 23.69 -5.29 -15.76
N SER A 4 23.47 -4.25 -14.96
CA SER A 4 23.35 -4.38 -13.50
C SER A 4 22.13 -5.25 -13.14
N LYS A 5 22.12 -5.85 -11.95
CA LYS A 5 20.97 -6.63 -11.49
C LYS A 5 19.70 -5.78 -11.41
N ASN A 6 19.81 -4.50 -11.04
CA ASN A 6 18.69 -3.58 -10.96
C ASN A 6 18.06 -3.36 -12.34
N VAL A 7 18.88 -3.15 -13.38
CA VAL A 7 18.38 -3.03 -14.76
C VAL A 7 17.70 -4.32 -15.22
N GLN A 8 18.29 -5.50 -14.90
CA GLN A 8 17.73 -6.80 -15.32
C GLN A 8 16.36 -7.09 -14.68
N TYR A 9 16.16 -6.72 -13.40
CA TYR A 9 14.94 -7.03 -12.65
C TYR A 9 13.89 -5.93 -12.70
N TYR A 10 14.31 -4.66 -12.78
CA TYR A 10 13.42 -3.51 -12.61
C TYR A 10 13.45 -2.51 -13.78
N GLY A 11 14.29 -2.77 -14.79
CA GLY A 11 14.42 -1.90 -15.97
C GLY A 11 15.14 -0.57 -15.71
N LYS A 12 15.65 -0.35 -14.48
CA LYS A 12 16.33 0.90 -14.09
C LYS A 12 17.56 0.61 -13.24
N ASP A 13 18.61 1.42 -13.39
CA ASP A 13 19.82 1.34 -12.55
C ASP A 13 19.71 2.27 -11.33
N GLU A 14 18.60 2.12 -10.61
CA GLU A 14 18.33 2.86 -9.38
C GLU A 14 18.35 1.88 -8.19
N PRO A 15 18.78 2.32 -6.99
CA PRO A 15 18.65 1.50 -5.79
C PRO A 15 17.18 1.25 -5.49
N LEU A 16 16.88 0.09 -4.92
CA LEU A 16 15.53 -0.19 -4.41
C LEU A 16 15.19 0.78 -3.27
N PRO A 17 13.90 1.09 -3.07
CA PRO A 17 13.47 1.84 -1.91
C PRO A 17 13.95 1.18 -0.63
N GLU A 18 14.35 2.00 0.35
CA GLU A 18 14.71 1.52 1.68
C GLU A 18 13.51 0.87 2.36
N GLN A 19 13.75 -0.28 2.99
CA GLN A 19 12.76 -0.97 3.80
C GLN A 19 13.07 -0.74 5.28
N ILE A 20 12.12 -0.15 5.99
CA ILE A 20 12.20 0.13 7.42
C ILE A 20 11.38 -0.94 8.16
N ASN A 21 12.04 -1.66 9.08
CA ASN A 21 11.37 -2.66 9.91
C ASN A 21 10.41 -1.98 10.89
N LEU A 22 9.20 -2.49 10.98
CA LEU A 22 8.17 -2.03 11.88
C LEU A 22 7.56 -3.20 12.66
N LYS A 23 7.04 -2.89 13.84
CA LYS A 23 6.32 -3.85 14.67
C LYS A 23 5.05 -3.22 15.23
N ALA A 24 3.94 -3.94 15.15
CA ALA A 24 2.67 -3.58 15.79
C ALA A 24 2.23 -4.77 16.65
N GLY A 25 2.62 -4.78 17.93
CA GLY A 25 2.41 -5.92 18.83
C GLY A 25 2.94 -7.23 18.22
N PRO A 26 2.05 -8.21 17.91
CA PRO A 26 2.46 -9.49 17.32
C PRO A 26 2.78 -9.43 15.83
N LEU A 27 2.51 -8.30 15.16
CA LEU A 27 2.71 -8.15 13.72
C LEU A 27 4.10 -7.57 13.40
N ASN A 28 4.81 -8.22 12.48
CA ASN A 28 6.05 -7.72 11.89
C ASN A 28 5.78 -7.32 10.43
N LEU A 29 6.33 -6.19 10.00
CA LEU A 29 6.11 -5.65 8.66
C LEU A 29 7.23 -4.69 8.26
N PHE A 30 7.17 -4.19 7.04
CA PHE A 30 8.07 -3.16 6.53
C PHE A 30 7.28 -1.93 6.06
N TYR A 31 7.84 -0.76 6.28
CA TYR A 31 7.48 0.45 5.55
C TYR A 31 8.44 0.61 4.37
N GLU A 32 7.89 0.90 3.19
CA GLU A 32 8.65 1.11 1.95
C GLU A 32 7.99 2.22 1.13
N ALA A 33 8.60 3.40 1.10
CA ALA A 33 8.19 4.52 0.25
C ALA A 33 6.67 4.86 0.29
N GLY A 34 6.07 4.88 1.49
CA GLY A 34 4.65 5.18 1.70
C GLY A 34 3.74 3.95 1.81
N ASP A 35 4.27 2.76 1.54
CA ASP A 35 3.54 1.51 1.58
C ASP A 35 3.83 0.69 2.83
N LEU A 36 2.90 -0.18 3.21
CA LEU A 36 3.16 -1.28 4.12
C LEU A 36 3.37 -2.57 3.33
N ARG A 37 4.43 -3.32 3.70
CA ARG A 37 4.86 -4.52 2.98
C ARG A 37 5.02 -5.70 3.93
N TYR A 38 4.68 -6.88 3.42
CA TYR A 38 4.98 -8.17 4.06
C TYR A 38 4.52 -8.24 5.52
N ILE A 39 3.23 -7.93 5.77
CA ILE A 39 2.66 -7.99 7.12
C ILE A 39 2.54 -9.45 7.53
N LYS A 40 3.23 -9.82 8.60
CA LYS A 40 3.32 -11.19 9.12
C LYS A 40 2.80 -11.28 10.54
N TYR A 41 2.14 -12.38 10.85
CA TYR A 41 1.85 -12.85 12.20
C TYR A 41 2.67 -14.11 12.46
N GLY A 42 3.66 -14.05 13.33
CA GLY A 42 4.70 -15.07 13.42
C GLY A 42 5.43 -15.22 12.07
N ASP A 43 5.51 -16.45 11.58
CA ASP A 43 6.15 -16.76 10.28
C ASP A 43 5.19 -16.65 9.10
N LYS A 44 3.88 -16.47 9.35
CA LYS A 44 2.86 -16.45 8.32
C LYS A 44 2.63 -15.04 7.78
N GLU A 45 2.83 -14.85 6.47
CA GLU A 45 2.46 -13.61 5.79
C GLU A 45 0.93 -13.57 5.60
N ILE A 46 0.30 -12.48 6.07
CA ILE A 46 -1.16 -12.29 5.99
C ILE A 46 -1.55 -11.25 4.95
N ILE A 47 -0.72 -10.24 4.73
CA ILE A 47 -0.92 -9.22 3.69
C ILE A 47 0.44 -8.93 3.03
N ARG A 48 0.46 -8.96 1.70
CA ARG A 48 1.64 -8.69 0.89
C ARG A 48 1.97 -7.19 0.82
N ARG A 49 0.95 -6.35 0.60
CA ARG A 49 1.12 -4.92 0.44
C ARG A 49 -0.18 -4.17 0.73
N ILE A 50 -0.08 -3.00 1.37
CA ILE A 50 -1.13 -2.00 1.46
C ILE A 50 -0.55 -0.69 0.91
N TYR A 51 -1.20 -0.11 -0.08
CA TYR A 51 -0.76 1.13 -0.70
C TYR A 51 -1.93 1.96 -1.23
N VAL A 52 -1.71 3.25 -1.47
CA VAL A 52 -2.66 4.12 -2.15
C VAL A 52 -2.36 4.17 -3.63
N ALA A 53 -3.34 3.90 -4.47
CA ALA A 53 -3.24 4.03 -5.90
C ALA A 53 -4.07 5.21 -6.39
N VAL A 54 -3.43 6.15 -7.09
CA VAL A 54 -4.07 7.17 -7.92
C VAL A 54 -3.90 6.72 -9.36
N ARG A 55 -5.02 6.35 -10.01
CA ARG A 55 -5.02 5.88 -11.40
C ARG A 55 -5.75 6.86 -12.29
N ASP A 56 -5.09 7.20 -13.39
CA ASP A 56 -5.70 8.03 -14.42
C ASP A 56 -6.86 7.30 -15.15
N ARG A 57 -7.49 7.96 -16.09
CA ARG A 57 -8.60 7.40 -16.87
C ARG A 57 -8.25 6.14 -17.68
N ASN A 58 -6.96 5.94 -17.99
CA ASN A 58 -6.44 4.81 -18.78
C ASN A 58 -5.85 3.68 -17.90
N TRP A 59 -6.06 3.71 -16.57
CA TRP A 59 -5.51 2.77 -15.60
C TRP A 59 -4.02 2.93 -15.29
N ASP A 60 -3.33 3.92 -15.87
CA ASP A 60 -1.94 4.19 -15.53
C ASP A 60 -1.84 4.71 -14.09
N THR A 61 -0.81 4.28 -13.38
CA THR A 61 -0.58 4.71 -12.01
C THR A 61 0.20 6.02 -12.01
N VAL A 62 -0.41 7.09 -11.51
CA VAL A 62 0.26 8.37 -11.30
C VAL A 62 1.27 8.22 -10.17
N LYS A 63 2.55 8.47 -10.46
CA LYS A 63 3.64 8.27 -9.51
C LYS A 63 3.46 9.16 -8.27
N PRO A 64 3.50 8.60 -7.06
CA PRO A 64 3.47 9.39 -5.84
C PRO A 64 4.83 10.09 -5.61
N ILE A 65 4.80 11.34 -5.20
CA ILE A 65 5.96 12.11 -4.75
C ILE A 65 5.76 12.39 -3.26
N LEU A 66 6.51 11.68 -2.42
CA LEU A 66 6.44 11.79 -0.98
C LEU A 66 7.26 12.98 -0.48
N SER A 67 6.75 13.64 0.55
CA SER A 67 7.43 14.73 1.27
C SER A 67 7.01 14.75 2.75
N ASN A 68 7.78 15.46 3.58
CA ASN A 68 7.50 15.65 4.99
C ASN A 68 7.27 14.35 5.77
N VAL A 69 8.02 13.30 5.42
CA VAL A 69 7.92 12.01 6.11
C VAL A 69 8.44 12.16 7.54
N LYS A 70 7.58 11.84 8.50
CA LYS A 70 7.91 11.80 9.92
C LYS A 70 7.59 10.42 10.46
N MET A 71 8.50 9.88 11.25
CA MET A 71 8.37 8.54 11.83
C MET A 71 8.68 8.62 13.32
N ASP A 72 7.77 8.06 14.09
CA ASP A 72 7.95 7.79 15.52
C ASP A 72 7.79 6.28 15.68
N ILE A 73 8.89 5.59 15.95
CA ILE A 73 8.97 4.12 15.96
C ILE A 73 9.47 3.67 17.32
N GLU A 74 8.64 2.90 18.00
CA GLU A 74 8.92 2.26 19.28
C GLU A 74 9.13 0.75 19.10
N ASN A 75 9.31 0.03 20.22
CA ASN A 75 9.59 -1.41 20.18
C ASN A 75 8.47 -2.25 19.55
N ASP A 76 7.21 -1.88 19.75
CA ASP A 76 6.02 -2.64 19.33
C ASP A 76 4.87 -1.76 18.82
N SER A 77 5.17 -0.49 18.55
CA SER A 77 4.22 0.49 18.03
C SER A 77 4.93 1.50 17.12
N PHE A 78 4.18 2.19 16.28
CA PHE A 78 4.71 3.25 15.43
C PHE A 78 3.64 4.22 14.94
N ILE A 79 4.07 5.44 14.62
CA ILE A 79 3.28 6.45 13.91
C ILE A 79 4.12 6.97 12.76
N ILE A 80 3.57 6.93 11.55
CA ILE A 80 4.20 7.48 10.35
C ILE A 80 3.23 8.45 9.71
N THR A 81 3.70 9.66 9.38
CA THR A 81 2.93 10.67 8.65
C THR A 81 3.74 11.20 7.48
N TYR A 82 3.09 11.52 6.38
CA TYR A 82 3.73 12.05 5.19
C TYR A 82 2.72 12.74 4.27
N ASN A 83 3.23 13.58 3.38
CA ASN A 83 2.45 14.21 2.33
C ASN A 83 2.80 13.57 0.99
N VAL A 84 1.83 13.51 0.09
CA VAL A 84 2.01 12.96 -1.26
C VAL A 84 1.39 13.89 -2.29
N ASN A 85 2.14 14.14 -3.36
CA ASN A 85 1.62 14.75 -4.58
C ASN A 85 1.61 13.71 -5.70
N ASN A 86 0.49 13.57 -6.37
CA ASN A 86 0.34 12.81 -7.60
C ASN A 86 0.06 13.81 -8.72
N ILE A 87 1.08 14.13 -9.50
CA ILE A 87 1.03 15.13 -10.56
C ILE A 87 1.41 14.49 -11.89
N GLN A 88 0.48 14.53 -12.85
CA GLN A 88 0.70 14.01 -14.21
C GLN A 88 -0.34 14.62 -15.15
N SER A 89 0.11 15.32 -16.20
CA SER A 89 -0.78 16.00 -17.16
C SER A 89 -1.76 16.97 -16.50
N ASP A 90 -3.07 16.66 -16.56
CA ASP A 90 -4.14 17.41 -15.92
C ASP A 90 -4.40 17.01 -14.46
N ILE A 91 -3.77 15.93 -13.99
CA ILE A 91 -3.94 15.42 -12.63
C ILE A 91 -3.04 16.20 -11.67
N ASP A 92 -3.66 16.85 -10.68
CA ASP A 92 -3.02 17.36 -9.46
C ASP A 92 -3.86 16.91 -8.27
N PHE A 93 -3.42 15.81 -7.65
CA PHE A 93 -4.06 15.23 -6.47
C PHE A 93 -3.06 15.20 -5.32
N TYR A 94 -3.39 15.89 -4.25
CA TYR A 94 -2.62 15.90 -3.00
C TYR A 94 -3.32 15.07 -1.94
N TRP A 95 -2.54 14.40 -1.10
CA TRP A 95 -3.10 13.72 0.07
C TRP A 95 -2.08 13.61 1.21
N GLN A 96 -2.60 13.45 2.42
CA GLN A 96 -1.83 13.20 3.61
C GLN A 96 -2.04 11.75 4.05
N GLY A 97 -0.93 11.04 4.24
CA GLY A 97 -0.91 9.68 4.76
C GLY A 97 -0.64 9.67 6.26
N LYS A 98 -1.37 8.85 6.99
CA LYS A 98 -1.09 8.53 8.39
C LYS A 98 -1.22 7.05 8.64
N ILE A 99 -0.15 6.45 9.15
CA ILE A 99 -0.12 5.02 9.49
C ILE A 99 0.18 4.90 10.97
N ILE A 100 -0.64 4.14 11.69
CA ILE A 100 -0.50 3.89 13.13
C ILE A 100 -0.48 2.38 13.33
N GLY A 101 0.59 1.87 13.94
CA GLY A 101 0.66 0.50 14.47
C GLY A 101 0.63 0.53 16.00
N LYS A 102 -0.24 -0.25 16.61
CA LYS A 102 -0.40 -0.32 18.07
C LYS A 102 0.12 -1.64 18.62
N ALA A 103 0.54 -1.65 19.88
CA ALA A 103 1.03 -2.82 20.60
C ALA A 103 -0.01 -3.98 20.69
N ASN A 104 -1.28 -3.71 20.45
CA ASN A 104 -2.32 -4.74 20.40
C ASN A 104 -2.49 -5.42 19.03
N GLY A 105 -1.64 -5.10 18.05
CA GLY A 105 -1.72 -5.64 16.69
C GLY A 105 -2.64 -4.88 15.74
N THR A 106 -3.22 -3.76 16.17
CA THR A 106 -4.05 -2.93 15.29
C THR A 106 -3.16 -2.05 14.40
N ILE A 107 -3.40 -2.09 13.11
CA ILE A 107 -2.80 -1.17 12.14
C ILE A 107 -3.90 -0.33 11.50
N THR A 108 -3.74 0.98 11.53
CA THR A 108 -4.63 1.93 10.86
C THR A 108 -3.85 2.69 9.81
N PHE A 109 -4.32 2.67 8.58
CA PHE A 109 -3.77 3.47 7.48
C PHE A 109 -4.86 4.41 6.97
N SER A 110 -4.66 5.71 7.09
CA SER A 110 -5.60 6.75 6.68
C SER A 110 -5.02 7.58 5.53
N MET A 111 -5.88 8.02 4.65
CA MET A 111 -5.60 8.96 3.59
C MET A 111 -6.62 10.09 3.64
N ASP A 112 -6.15 11.33 3.69
CA ASP A 112 -6.96 12.54 3.55
C ASP A 112 -6.51 13.27 2.30
N GLY A 113 -7.38 13.38 1.29
CA GLY A 113 -7.01 13.76 -0.07
C GLY A 113 -7.83 14.88 -0.65
N GLU A 114 -7.17 15.73 -1.46
CA GLU A 114 -7.73 16.89 -2.13
C GLU A 114 -7.34 16.88 -3.61
N ALA A 115 -8.35 16.99 -4.49
CA ALA A 115 -8.15 17.25 -5.92
C ALA A 115 -7.91 18.76 -6.12
N ARG A 116 -6.71 19.14 -6.53
CA ARG A 116 -6.31 20.54 -6.78
C ARG A 116 -6.57 21.01 -8.20
N SER A 117 -6.95 20.07 -9.07
CA SER A 117 -7.39 20.31 -10.44
C SER A 117 -8.63 19.49 -10.75
N THR A 118 -9.28 19.81 -11.86
CA THR A 118 -10.37 18.97 -12.40
C THR A 118 -9.77 17.98 -13.39
N PHE A 119 -9.92 16.69 -13.13
CA PHE A 119 -9.36 15.62 -13.97
C PHE A 119 -10.24 14.37 -14.01
N TRP A 120 -10.08 13.58 -15.07
CA TRP A 120 -10.68 12.26 -15.17
C TRP A 120 -9.80 11.22 -14.47
N ARG A 121 -10.42 10.45 -13.59
CA ARG A 121 -9.75 9.35 -12.88
C ARG A 121 -10.47 8.03 -13.12
N ASN A 122 -9.74 6.95 -13.06
CA ASN A 122 -10.31 5.63 -12.89
C ASN A 122 -10.53 5.32 -11.40
N ARG A 123 -9.45 5.39 -10.61
CA ARG A 123 -9.50 5.02 -9.19
C ARG A 123 -8.57 5.91 -8.35
N ILE A 124 -9.05 6.28 -7.17
CA ILE A 124 -8.27 6.78 -6.06
C ILE A 124 -8.71 5.95 -4.85
N ALA A 125 -7.86 5.03 -4.37
CA ALA A 125 -8.25 4.11 -3.31
C ALA A 125 -7.04 3.40 -2.70
N PHE A 126 -7.26 2.78 -1.54
CA PHE A 126 -6.37 1.75 -1.01
C PHE A 126 -6.42 0.50 -1.88
N CYS A 127 -5.26 -0.09 -2.10
CA CYS A 127 -5.10 -1.41 -2.68
C CYS A 127 -4.48 -2.33 -1.64
N ILE A 128 -5.10 -3.47 -1.39
CA ILE A 128 -4.62 -4.49 -0.47
C ILE A 128 -4.31 -5.75 -1.28
N LEU A 129 -3.06 -6.17 -1.25
CA LEU A 129 -2.62 -7.38 -1.94
C LEU A 129 -2.42 -8.50 -0.91
N HIS A 130 -3.03 -9.63 -1.16
CA HIS A 130 -2.84 -10.85 -0.37
C HIS A 130 -1.75 -11.74 -0.98
N PRO A 131 -1.07 -12.58 -0.19
CA PRO A 131 -0.16 -13.61 -0.69
C PRO A 131 -0.90 -14.60 -1.59
N MET A 132 -0.19 -15.14 -2.59
CA MET A 132 -0.75 -16.13 -3.53
C MET A 132 -1.22 -17.44 -2.86
N GLU A 133 -0.72 -17.74 -1.68
CA GLU A 133 -1.16 -18.91 -0.91
C GLU A 133 -2.63 -18.87 -0.48
N TYR A 134 -3.25 -17.66 -0.51
CA TYR A 134 -4.68 -17.50 -0.25
C TYR A 134 -5.55 -17.66 -1.50
N ALA A 135 -4.96 -17.89 -2.68
CA ALA A 135 -5.74 -18.11 -3.89
C ALA A 135 -6.69 -19.32 -3.73
N GLY A 136 -7.99 -19.10 -3.87
CA GLY A 136 -9.03 -20.10 -3.65
C GLY A 136 -9.41 -20.36 -2.19
N ALA A 137 -8.77 -19.67 -1.22
CA ALA A 137 -9.17 -19.77 0.18
C ALA A 137 -10.51 -19.09 0.42
N GLU A 138 -11.29 -19.64 1.35
CA GLU A 138 -12.55 -19.03 1.79
C GLU A 138 -12.27 -17.71 2.52
N CYS A 139 -13.11 -16.71 2.27
CA CYS A 139 -13.08 -15.45 2.98
C CYS A 139 -14.50 -14.95 3.31
N LYS A 140 -14.58 -14.21 4.39
CA LYS A 140 -15.81 -13.53 4.81
C LYS A 140 -15.57 -12.04 4.73
N ILE A 141 -16.42 -11.35 3.99
CA ILE A 141 -16.40 -9.91 3.81
C ILE A 141 -17.51 -9.30 4.65
N GLU A 142 -17.18 -8.33 5.48
CA GLU A 142 -18.15 -7.49 6.16
C GLU A 142 -18.24 -6.15 5.42
N HIS A 143 -19.44 -5.83 4.97
CA HIS A 143 -19.72 -4.56 4.29
C HIS A 143 -19.97 -3.42 5.29
N VAL A 144 -19.89 -2.20 4.82
CA VAL A 144 -20.07 -0.99 5.67
C VAL A 144 -21.47 -0.87 6.29
N ASP A 145 -22.46 -1.55 5.72
CA ASP A 145 -23.83 -1.64 6.24
C ASP A 145 -24.01 -2.77 7.29
N GLY A 146 -22.93 -3.49 7.63
CA GLY A 146 -22.92 -4.60 8.57
C GLY A 146 -23.37 -5.94 7.97
N THR A 147 -23.70 -6.01 6.69
CA THR A 147 -23.98 -7.30 6.02
C THR A 147 -22.70 -8.07 5.75
N PHE A 148 -22.85 -9.41 5.63
CA PHE A 148 -21.72 -10.30 5.39
C PHE A 148 -21.88 -11.02 4.06
N GLU A 149 -20.77 -11.14 3.34
CA GLU A 149 -20.65 -11.98 2.16
C GLU A 149 -19.62 -13.08 2.44
N GLN A 150 -19.98 -14.34 2.14
CA GLN A 150 -19.03 -15.45 2.10
C GLN A 150 -18.65 -15.71 0.65
N THR A 151 -17.34 -15.69 0.38
CA THR A 151 -16.79 -15.87 -0.96
C THR A 151 -15.44 -16.56 -0.88
N THR A 152 -14.74 -16.67 -2.00
CA THR A 152 -13.37 -17.21 -2.06
C THR A 152 -12.46 -16.21 -2.75
N PHE A 153 -11.22 -16.16 -2.32
CA PHE A 153 -10.20 -15.43 -3.08
C PHE A 153 -10.09 -16.00 -4.49
N PRO A 154 -10.01 -15.16 -5.53
CA PRO A 154 -9.90 -15.66 -6.91
C PRO A 154 -8.61 -16.46 -7.08
N LYS A 155 -8.66 -17.56 -7.84
CA LYS A 155 -7.48 -18.35 -8.19
C LYS A 155 -6.60 -17.66 -9.23
N PHE A 156 -7.21 -16.84 -10.07
CA PHE A 156 -6.56 -16.11 -11.14
C PHE A 156 -6.97 -14.63 -11.07
N ILE A 157 -6.07 -13.74 -11.48
CA ILE A 157 -6.40 -12.35 -11.67
C ILE A 157 -7.43 -12.25 -12.79
N ALA A 158 -8.59 -11.66 -12.49
CA ALA A 158 -9.61 -11.44 -13.52
C ALA A 158 -9.08 -10.44 -14.57
N PRO A 159 -9.36 -10.66 -15.86
CA PRO A 159 -9.11 -9.64 -16.86
C PRO A 159 -9.94 -8.40 -16.53
N GLN A 160 -9.34 -7.23 -16.74
CA GLN A 160 -9.99 -5.93 -16.56
C GLN A 160 -10.68 -5.52 -17.84
#